data_9317176807a26c14c09ff09e894e7065
#
_entry.id   9317176807a26c14c09ff09e894e7065
#
_cell.length_a   1.000
_cell.length_b   1.000
_cell.length_c   1.000
_cell.angle_alpha   90.00
_cell.angle_beta   90.00
_cell.angle_gamma   90.00
#
_symmetry.space_group_name_H-M   'P 1'
#
loop_
_entity.id
_entity.type
_entity.pdbx_description
1 polymer ?
#
loop_
_entity_poly.entity_id
_entity_poly.type
_entity_poly.pdbx_seq_one_letter_code
_entity_poly.pdbx_strand_id
1 'polypeptide(L)'
;MRVAGDEVMTEARCDKPLSGRVILVTRAREQAEVFARLLEAAGAQVMLVPTIAIEPPASWGPLDAALAEEHDWAVFTSVNGVAMVRRRVEATGQGRASLERSRLAAIGPATAAALRDWGLIAEVVPGEYVAEGLLDSLRPLLPPGARVLLPRAAETRDVLVRELTAHGACVTEVAAYRTRAATEHAAGLREALAEGRVDVVTFTSSSTVRSFCALFGSAELPRLLRGVTVACIGPITRATAEGRGLATQIVPEDYTIPALARAIVTHFDPARS
;
A
#
# COMPACT_ATOMS: atom_id res chain seq x y z
N MET A 1 -51.05 -32.94 -34.21
CA MET A 1 -50.26 -33.13 -32.99
C MET A 1 -48.91 -32.40 -33.18
N ARG A 2 -48.82 -31.16 -32.74
CA ARG A 2 -47.61 -30.30 -32.89
C ARG A 2 -46.80 -30.48 -31.64
N VAL A 3 -45.55 -30.87 -31.81
CA VAL A 3 -44.56 -30.95 -30.75
C VAL A 3 -43.92 -29.57 -30.59
N ALA A 4 -44.07 -28.99 -29.40
CA ALA A 4 -43.47 -27.72 -29.02
C ALA A 4 -41.94 -27.87 -28.96
N GLY A 5 -41.22 -27.00 -29.63
CA GLY A 5 -39.79 -26.88 -29.52
C GLY A 5 -39.42 -26.24 -28.16
N ASP A 6 -38.53 -26.90 -27.43
CA ASP A 6 -37.83 -26.36 -26.28
C ASP A 6 -36.85 -25.28 -26.77
N GLU A 7 -37.22 -24.02 -26.60
CA GLU A 7 -36.27 -22.91 -26.65
C GLU A 7 -35.43 -22.95 -25.37
N VAL A 8 -34.24 -23.50 -25.49
CA VAL A 8 -33.18 -23.33 -24.46
C VAL A 8 -32.79 -21.87 -24.48
N MET A 9 -33.34 -21.11 -23.54
CA MET A 9 -32.86 -19.76 -23.24
C MET A 9 -31.42 -19.86 -22.78
N THR A 10 -30.50 -19.56 -23.67
CA THR A 10 -29.11 -19.32 -23.34
C THR A 10 -29.07 -18.02 -22.53
N GLU A 11 -29.01 -18.13 -21.19
CA GLU A 11 -28.68 -16.98 -20.31
C GLU A 11 -27.37 -16.39 -20.83
N ALA A 12 -27.43 -15.19 -21.38
CA ALA A 12 -26.26 -14.39 -21.71
C ALA A 12 -25.50 -14.19 -20.39
N ARG A 13 -24.44 -14.96 -20.20
CA ARG A 13 -23.43 -14.69 -19.16
C ARG A 13 -22.90 -13.28 -19.43
N CYS A 14 -23.36 -12.34 -18.65
CA CYS A 14 -22.73 -11.03 -18.59
C CYS A 14 -21.32 -11.25 -18.00
N ASP A 15 -20.35 -11.51 -18.87
CA ASP A 15 -18.98 -11.76 -18.45
C ASP A 15 -18.49 -10.49 -17.76
N LYS A 16 -18.10 -10.65 -16.49
CA LYS A 16 -17.54 -9.54 -15.72
C LYS A 16 -16.25 -9.08 -16.39
N PRO A 17 -15.88 -7.79 -16.29
CA PRO A 17 -14.73 -7.21 -17.01
C PRO A 17 -13.40 -7.94 -16.83
N LEU A 18 -13.21 -8.61 -15.68
CA LEU A 18 -12.00 -9.36 -15.37
C LEU A 18 -12.18 -10.88 -15.42
N SER A 19 -13.27 -11.39 -16.04
CA SER A 19 -13.49 -12.83 -16.19
C SER A 19 -12.33 -13.49 -16.95
N GLY A 20 -11.81 -14.58 -16.39
CA GLY A 20 -10.68 -15.32 -16.95
C GLY A 20 -9.30 -14.67 -16.73
N ARG A 21 -9.21 -13.53 -16.03
CA ARG A 21 -7.94 -12.88 -15.70
C ARG A 21 -7.41 -13.33 -14.35
N VAL A 22 -6.11 -13.61 -14.28
CA VAL A 22 -5.38 -13.90 -13.06
C VAL A 22 -4.57 -12.66 -12.65
N ILE A 23 -4.89 -12.10 -11.48
CA ILE A 23 -4.25 -10.89 -10.97
C ILE A 23 -3.41 -11.23 -9.76
N LEU A 24 -2.11 -10.97 -9.88
CA LEU A 24 -1.14 -11.14 -8.80
C LEU A 24 -1.17 -9.92 -7.87
N VAL A 25 -1.52 -10.14 -6.61
CA VAL A 25 -1.48 -9.14 -5.55
C VAL A 25 -0.25 -9.39 -4.68
N THR A 26 0.71 -8.44 -4.73
CA THR A 26 2.02 -8.54 -4.05
C THR A 26 2.03 -7.93 -2.65
N ARG A 27 0.88 -7.40 -2.21
CA ARG A 27 0.71 -6.73 -0.92
C ARG A 27 0.81 -7.72 0.25
N ALA A 28 1.21 -7.23 1.44
CA ALA A 28 1.18 -8.01 2.68
C ALA A 28 -0.22 -8.60 2.91
N ARG A 29 -0.27 -9.86 3.36
CA ARG A 29 -1.50 -10.68 3.44
C ARG A 29 -2.63 -9.97 4.20
N GLU A 30 -2.30 -9.38 5.35
CA GLU A 30 -3.27 -8.71 6.23
C GLU A 30 -3.96 -7.50 5.57
N GLN A 31 -3.37 -6.96 4.51
CA GLN A 31 -3.84 -5.79 3.81
C GLN A 31 -4.38 -6.10 2.41
N ALA A 32 -4.22 -7.34 1.95
CA ALA A 32 -4.59 -7.74 0.59
C ALA A 32 -6.10 -7.98 0.44
N GLU A 33 -6.80 -8.31 1.52
CA GLU A 33 -8.18 -8.81 1.50
C GLU A 33 -9.17 -7.85 0.81
N VAL A 34 -9.14 -6.57 1.17
CA VAL A 34 -10.05 -5.57 0.56
C VAL A 34 -9.80 -5.46 -0.94
N PHE A 35 -8.52 -5.47 -1.35
CA PHE A 35 -8.17 -5.38 -2.76
C PHE A 35 -8.57 -6.64 -3.53
N ALA A 36 -8.30 -7.81 -2.96
CA ALA A 36 -8.70 -9.09 -3.55
C ALA A 36 -10.20 -9.15 -3.78
N ARG A 37 -11.01 -8.81 -2.77
CA ARG A 37 -12.48 -8.79 -2.90
C ARG A 37 -12.98 -7.87 -4.02
N LEU A 38 -12.37 -6.69 -4.20
CA LEU A 38 -12.75 -5.77 -5.28
C LEU A 38 -12.46 -6.36 -6.67
N LEU A 39 -11.33 -7.03 -6.83
CA LEU A 39 -10.94 -7.68 -8.08
C LEU A 39 -11.79 -8.93 -8.37
N GLU A 40 -12.05 -9.76 -7.36
CA GLU A 40 -12.91 -10.94 -7.44
C GLU A 40 -14.37 -10.57 -7.76
N ALA A 41 -14.87 -9.47 -7.16
CA ALA A 41 -16.20 -8.94 -7.50
C ALA A 41 -16.32 -8.54 -8.96
N ALA A 42 -15.21 -8.10 -9.59
CA ALA A 42 -15.12 -7.81 -11.01
C ALA A 42 -14.85 -9.05 -11.90
N GLY A 43 -14.72 -10.25 -11.30
CA GLY A 43 -14.56 -11.52 -12.02
C GLY A 43 -13.13 -12.05 -12.12
N ALA A 44 -12.15 -11.38 -11.53
CA ALA A 44 -10.76 -11.85 -11.54
C ALA A 44 -10.56 -13.09 -10.67
N GLN A 45 -9.60 -13.92 -11.04
CA GLN A 45 -8.95 -14.85 -10.15
C GLN A 45 -7.77 -14.14 -9.48
N VAL A 46 -7.76 -14.05 -8.15
CA VAL A 46 -6.70 -13.35 -7.42
C VAL A 46 -5.67 -14.34 -6.88
N MET A 47 -4.41 -14.12 -7.24
CA MET A 47 -3.27 -14.82 -6.68
C MET A 47 -2.60 -13.93 -5.62
N LEU A 48 -2.73 -14.31 -4.35
CA LEU A 48 -2.08 -13.59 -3.25
C LEU A 48 -0.66 -14.15 -3.05
N VAL A 49 0.34 -13.36 -3.44
CA VAL A 49 1.74 -13.69 -3.20
C VAL A 49 2.41 -12.48 -2.54
N PRO A 50 2.30 -12.38 -1.19
CA PRO A 50 2.97 -11.33 -0.46
C PRO A 50 4.47 -11.36 -0.75
N THR A 51 5.02 -10.27 -1.26
CA THR A 51 6.47 -10.13 -1.49
C THR A 51 7.16 -9.46 -0.32
N ILE A 52 6.37 -8.95 0.63
CA ILE A 52 6.84 -8.34 1.86
C ILE A 52 6.10 -8.89 3.06
N ALA A 53 6.81 -9.00 4.18
CA ALA A 53 6.26 -9.17 5.51
C ALA A 53 6.53 -7.92 6.33
N ILE A 54 5.51 -7.47 7.06
CA ILE A 54 5.62 -6.36 8.01
C ILE A 54 5.94 -6.98 9.36
N GLU A 55 7.12 -6.66 9.88
CA GLU A 55 7.62 -7.21 11.13
C GLU A 55 7.80 -6.10 12.18
N PRO A 56 7.79 -6.45 13.48
CA PRO A 56 8.20 -5.54 14.53
C PRO A 56 9.56 -4.89 14.24
N PRO A 57 9.84 -3.70 14.80
CA PRO A 57 11.18 -3.11 14.71
C PRO A 57 12.19 -4.02 15.42
N ALA A 58 13.48 -3.82 15.17
CA ALA A 58 14.54 -4.59 15.82
C ALA A 58 14.50 -4.46 17.36
N SER A 59 14.03 -3.31 17.86
CA SER A 59 13.78 -3.05 19.27
C SER A 59 12.57 -2.12 19.41
N TRP A 60 11.73 -2.39 20.38
CA TRP A 60 10.63 -1.52 20.77
C TRP A 60 11.07 -0.34 21.63
N GLY A 61 12.25 -0.42 22.28
CA GLY A 61 12.73 0.60 23.22
C GLY A 61 12.68 2.04 22.70
N PRO A 62 13.18 2.34 21.49
CA PRO A 62 13.08 3.69 20.94
C PRO A 62 11.66 4.19 20.75
N LEU A 63 10.73 3.33 20.29
CA LEU A 63 9.32 3.68 20.16
C LEU A 63 8.66 3.89 21.51
N ASP A 64 8.94 3.03 22.49
CA ASP A 64 8.41 3.16 23.86
C ASP A 64 8.86 4.46 24.51
N ALA A 65 10.15 4.79 24.39
CA ALA A 65 10.70 6.05 24.90
C ALA A 65 10.02 7.26 24.25
N ALA A 66 9.87 7.24 22.91
CA ALA A 66 9.21 8.33 22.21
C ALA A 66 7.72 8.45 22.58
N LEU A 67 7.01 7.34 22.77
CA LEU A 67 5.60 7.35 23.18
C LEU A 67 5.41 7.78 24.66
N ALA A 68 6.45 7.72 25.49
CA ALA A 68 6.42 8.23 26.85
C ALA A 68 6.61 9.75 26.92
N GLU A 69 7.12 10.37 25.87
CA GLU A 69 7.31 11.81 25.78
C GLU A 69 6.06 12.51 25.24
N GLU A 70 5.96 13.82 25.47
CA GLU A 70 4.94 14.66 24.89
C GLU A 70 5.41 15.23 23.55
N HIS A 71 4.52 15.21 22.54
CA HIS A 71 4.76 15.77 21.23
C HIS A 71 3.59 16.68 20.85
N ASP A 72 3.87 17.77 20.15
CA ASP A 72 2.82 18.63 19.61
C ASP A 72 2.09 17.95 18.45
N TRP A 73 2.83 17.14 17.69
CA TRP A 73 2.32 16.39 16.56
C TRP A 73 2.81 14.95 16.55
N ALA A 74 1.92 14.03 16.13
CA ALA A 74 2.30 12.69 15.70
C ALA A 74 1.89 12.48 14.23
N VAL A 75 2.86 12.18 13.37
CA VAL A 75 2.71 12.14 11.90
C VAL A 75 2.81 10.70 11.42
N PHE A 76 1.73 10.17 10.87
CA PHE A 76 1.66 8.81 10.35
C PHE A 76 1.71 8.78 8.83
N THR A 77 2.70 8.09 8.28
CA THR A 77 2.95 8.00 6.84
C THR A 77 2.51 6.67 6.22
N SER A 78 1.89 5.78 7.01
CA SER A 78 1.38 4.51 6.51
C SER A 78 0.38 3.85 7.47
N VAL A 79 -0.52 3.04 6.90
CA VAL A 79 -1.41 2.15 7.68
C VAL A 79 -0.61 1.19 8.56
N ASN A 80 0.53 0.69 8.07
CA ASN A 80 1.41 -0.21 8.83
C ASN A 80 1.98 0.48 10.07
N GLY A 81 2.37 1.75 9.96
CA GLY A 81 2.82 2.55 11.10
C GLY A 81 1.75 2.66 12.17
N VAL A 82 0.52 2.98 11.77
CA VAL A 82 -0.64 3.02 12.69
C VAL A 82 -0.86 1.66 13.36
N ALA A 83 -0.92 0.58 12.58
CA ALA A 83 -1.17 -0.77 13.08
C ALA A 83 -0.11 -1.24 14.09
N MET A 84 1.17 -0.95 13.82
CA MET A 84 2.26 -1.40 14.68
C MET A 84 2.39 -0.56 15.95
N VAL A 85 2.16 0.76 15.86
CA VAL A 85 2.08 1.62 17.06
C VAL A 85 0.88 1.19 17.93
N ARG A 86 -0.30 0.99 17.31
CA ARG A 86 -1.48 0.48 18.00
C ARG A 86 -1.19 -0.83 18.73
N ARG A 87 -0.63 -1.82 18.03
CA ARG A 87 -0.26 -3.12 18.60
C ARG A 87 0.67 -2.96 19.81
N ARG A 88 1.65 -2.04 19.73
CA ARG A 88 2.59 -1.81 20.84
C ARG A 88 1.91 -1.15 22.03
N VAL A 89 1.12 -0.12 21.79
CA VAL A 89 0.33 0.59 22.81
C VAL A 89 -0.62 -0.36 23.53
N GLU A 90 -1.35 -1.20 22.80
CA GLU A 90 -2.27 -2.19 23.36
C GLU A 90 -1.52 -3.26 24.19
N ALA A 91 -0.33 -3.67 23.76
CA ALA A 91 0.47 -4.65 24.46
C ALA A 91 1.11 -4.13 25.77
N THR A 92 1.44 -2.83 25.81
CA THR A 92 2.11 -2.22 26.98
C THR A 92 1.15 -1.44 27.89
N GLY A 93 -0.01 -1.04 27.37
CA GLY A 93 -0.91 -0.09 28.04
C GLY A 93 -0.36 1.35 28.11
N GLN A 94 0.76 1.65 27.42
CA GLN A 94 1.44 2.94 27.48
C GLN A 94 1.40 3.69 26.15
N GLY A 95 1.57 5.01 26.19
CA GLY A 95 1.68 5.87 25.00
C GLY A 95 0.36 6.36 24.42
N ARG A 96 -0.78 5.76 24.77
CA ARG A 96 -2.09 6.17 24.28
C ARG A 96 -2.41 7.62 24.63
N ALA A 97 -2.21 8.00 25.89
CA ALA A 97 -2.48 9.35 26.38
C ALA A 97 -1.58 10.42 25.71
N SER A 98 -0.33 10.07 25.36
CA SER A 98 0.56 10.97 24.61
C SER A 98 0.00 11.24 23.20
N LEU A 99 -0.42 10.19 22.49
CA LEU A 99 -1.02 10.32 21.16
C LEU A 99 -2.34 11.09 21.17
N GLU A 100 -3.17 10.95 22.22
CA GLU A 100 -4.44 11.67 22.37
C GLU A 100 -4.23 13.17 22.64
N ARG A 101 -3.11 13.55 23.26
CA ARG A 101 -2.76 14.95 23.48
C ARG A 101 -2.08 15.59 22.26
N SER A 102 -1.48 14.79 21.39
CA SER A 102 -0.84 15.27 20.17
C SER A 102 -1.87 15.57 19.08
N ARG A 103 -1.63 16.58 18.28
CA ARG A 103 -2.32 16.75 17.00
C ARG A 103 -1.83 15.68 16.04
N LEU A 104 -2.73 15.10 15.25
CA LEU A 104 -2.39 13.97 14.39
C LEU A 104 -2.44 14.36 12.91
N ALA A 105 -1.45 13.90 12.16
CA ALA A 105 -1.42 14.02 10.72
C ALA A 105 -1.27 12.65 10.06
N ALA A 106 -1.99 12.43 8.97
CA ALA A 106 -1.92 11.22 8.16
C ALA A 106 -1.57 11.58 6.72
N ILE A 107 -0.69 10.81 6.09
CA ILE A 107 -0.25 11.07 4.71
C ILE A 107 -1.40 10.92 3.69
N GLY A 108 -2.46 10.20 4.03
CA GLY A 108 -3.57 9.99 3.11
C GLY A 108 -4.77 9.33 3.79
N PRO A 109 -5.89 9.19 3.06
CA PRO A 109 -7.18 8.76 3.60
C PRO A 109 -7.16 7.36 4.23
N ALA A 110 -6.40 6.41 3.69
CA ALA A 110 -6.29 5.07 4.26
C ALA A 110 -5.61 5.08 5.63
N THR A 111 -4.57 5.92 5.81
CA THR A 111 -3.88 6.10 7.09
C THR A 111 -4.79 6.83 8.10
N ALA A 112 -5.53 7.85 7.65
CA ALA A 112 -6.51 8.53 8.48
C ALA A 112 -7.66 7.61 8.90
N ALA A 113 -8.13 6.73 8.02
CA ALA A 113 -9.12 5.71 8.36
C ALA A 113 -8.59 4.74 9.43
N ALA A 114 -7.36 4.25 9.31
CA ALA A 114 -6.74 3.37 10.29
C ALA A 114 -6.60 4.03 11.68
N LEU A 115 -6.28 5.32 11.73
CA LEU A 115 -6.30 6.10 12.97
C LEU A 115 -7.70 6.19 13.56
N ARG A 116 -8.71 6.49 12.74
CA ARG A 116 -10.11 6.58 13.17
C ARG A 116 -10.64 5.25 13.70
N ASP A 117 -10.30 4.12 13.07
CA ASP A 117 -10.65 2.76 13.52
C ASP A 117 -9.99 2.42 14.87
N TRP A 118 -8.94 3.13 15.22
CA TRP A 118 -8.29 3.08 16.52
C TRP A 118 -8.86 4.12 17.51
N GLY A 119 -9.82 4.95 17.11
CA GLY A 119 -10.41 6.02 17.93
C GLY A 119 -9.53 7.27 18.03
N LEU A 120 -8.65 7.51 17.04
CA LEU A 120 -7.83 8.71 16.89
C LEU A 120 -8.23 9.45 15.61
N ILE A 121 -8.23 10.78 15.65
CA ILE A 121 -8.65 11.58 14.50
C ILE A 121 -7.44 12.35 13.95
N ALA A 122 -7.11 12.11 12.68
CA ALA A 122 -6.13 12.92 11.99
C ALA A 122 -6.72 14.31 11.67
N GLU A 123 -6.07 15.34 12.14
CA GLU A 123 -6.44 16.73 11.88
C GLU A 123 -6.00 17.18 10.48
N VAL A 124 -4.85 16.65 10.02
CA VAL A 124 -4.28 16.94 8.71
C VAL A 124 -4.25 15.69 7.85
N VAL A 125 -4.91 15.78 6.68
CA VAL A 125 -4.80 14.80 5.60
C VAL A 125 -4.64 15.62 4.32
N PRO A 126 -3.49 15.58 3.64
CA PRO A 126 -3.25 16.39 2.44
C PRO A 126 -4.13 15.95 1.27
N GLY A 127 -4.30 16.83 0.27
CA GLY A 127 -4.96 16.49 -0.99
C GLY A 127 -4.08 15.61 -1.89
N GLU A 128 -2.75 15.77 -1.79
CA GLU A 128 -1.77 14.92 -2.46
C GLU A 128 -1.10 13.99 -1.44
N TYR A 129 -1.28 12.68 -1.63
CA TYR A 129 -0.89 11.63 -0.67
C TYR A 129 0.60 11.25 -0.79
N VAL A 130 1.44 12.27 -0.83
CA VAL A 130 2.91 12.18 -0.90
C VAL A 130 3.55 13.00 0.23
N ALA A 131 4.84 12.80 0.47
CA ALA A 131 5.55 13.48 1.55
C ALA A 131 5.51 15.01 1.38
N GLU A 132 5.63 15.48 0.16
CA GLU A 132 5.61 16.92 -0.22
C GLU A 132 4.25 17.55 0.11
N GLY A 133 3.13 16.91 -0.27
CA GLY A 133 1.78 17.39 0.04
C GLY A 133 1.50 17.43 1.54
N LEU A 134 2.01 16.44 2.28
CA LEU A 134 1.91 16.42 3.75
C LEU A 134 2.71 17.56 4.38
N LEU A 135 3.93 17.82 3.90
CA LEU A 135 4.76 18.94 4.33
C LEU A 135 4.08 20.29 4.10
N ASP A 136 3.54 20.50 2.91
CA ASP A 136 2.85 21.76 2.56
C ASP A 136 1.63 22.02 3.46
N SER A 137 0.93 20.95 3.83
CA SER A 137 -0.22 21.02 4.75
C SER A 137 0.20 21.25 6.21
N LEU A 138 1.37 20.73 6.62
CA LEU A 138 1.86 20.84 8.01
C LEU A 138 2.59 22.14 8.29
N ARG A 139 3.41 22.65 7.37
CA ARG A 139 4.25 23.84 7.56
C ARG A 139 3.52 25.04 8.18
N PRO A 140 2.32 25.43 7.70
CA PRO A 140 1.60 26.58 8.29
C PRO A 140 1.15 26.36 9.73
N LEU A 141 1.14 25.10 10.20
CA LEU A 141 0.62 24.70 11.51
C LEU A 141 1.72 24.41 12.53
N LEU A 142 2.98 24.39 12.10
CA LEU A 142 4.14 24.06 12.92
C LEU A 142 4.85 25.34 13.38
N PRO A 143 4.74 25.74 14.67
CA PRO A 143 5.58 26.79 15.19
C PRO A 143 7.06 26.35 15.26
N PRO A 144 8.02 27.26 15.26
CA PRO A 144 9.42 26.94 15.51
C PRO A 144 9.59 26.18 16.82
N GLY A 145 10.35 25.10 16.80
CA GLY A 145 10.57 24.21 17.94
C GLY A 145 9.45 23.19 18.20
N ALA A 146 8.42 23.12 17.33
CA ALA A 146 7.36 22.10 17.45
C ALA A 146 7.95 20.69 17.53
N ARG A 147 7.53 19.91 18.51
CA ARG A 147 7.97 18.52 18.72
C ARG A 147 7.10 17.59 17.89
N VAL A 148 7.73 16.90 16.94
CA VAL A 148 7.03 16.04 15.98
C VAL A 148 7.49 14.59 16.15
N LEU A 149 6.57 13.70 16.54
CA LEU A 149 6.79 12.26 16.54
C LEU A 149 6.51 11.71 15.14
N LEU A 150 7.45 10.96 14.57
CA LEU A 150 7.34 10.35 13.25
C LEU A 150 7.61 8.84 13.33
N PRO A 151 6.60 8.01 13.71
CA PRO A 151 6.72 6.55 13.73
C PRO A 151 6.53 6.00 12.31
N ARG A 152 7.55 5.34 11.77
CA ARG A 152 7.54 4.85 10.39
C ARG A 152 8.37 3.57 10.19
N ALA A 153 8.50 3.11 8.94
CA ALA A 153 9.38 1.98 8.62
C ALA A 153 10.85 2.31 8.94
N ALA A 154 11.60 1.31 9.39
CA ALA A 154 13.04 1.46 9.66
C ALA A 154 13.84 1.94 8.45
N GLU A 155 13.40 1.56 7.24
CA GLU A 155 14.04 1.91 5.97
C GLU A 155 13.12 2.83 5.16
N THR A 156 13.29 4.13 5.29
CA THR A 156 12.46 5.13 4.60
C THR A 156 13.34 6.28 4.10
N ARG A 157 12.81 7.07 3.15
CA ARG A 157 13.51 8.26 2.65
C ARG A 157 13.44 9.40 3.69
N ASP A 158 14.52 10.15 3.82
CA ASP A 158 14.67 11.21 4.84
C ASP A 158 13.97 12.54 4.50
N VAL A 159 13.19 12.60 3.42
CA VAL A 159 12.58 13.85 2.95
C VAL A 159 11.77 14.54 4.05
N LEU A 160 10.86 13.83 4.72
CA LEU A 160 10.04 14.41 5.79
C LEU A 160 10.87 14.91 6.97
N VAL A 161 11.83 14.12 7.45
CA VAL A 161 12.69 14.50 8.57
C VAL A 161 13.50 15.74 8.24
N ARG A 162 14.17 15.73 7.08
CA ARG A 162 15.00 16.84 6.65
C ARG A 162 14.20 18.14 6.50
N GLU A 163 13.06 18.08 5.82
CA GLU A 163 12.24 19.26 5.55
C GLU A 163 11.54 19.82 6.81
N LEU A 164 11.05 18.97 7.71
CA LEU A 164 10.47 19.38 8.98
C LEU A 164 11.55 20.00 9.88
N THR A 165 12.75 19.42 9.93
CA THR A 165 13.88 19.97 10.69
C THR A 165 14.35 21.31 10.11
N ALA A 166 14.42 21.41 8.78
CA ALA A 166 14.75 22.68 8.11
C ALA A 166 13.70 23.78 8.36
N HIS A 167 12.43 23.40 8.58
CA HIS A 167 11.37 24.31 9.01
C HIS A 167 11.47 24.74 10.47
N GLY A 168 12.37 24.12 11.25
CA GLY A 168 12.60 24.43 12.66
C GLY A 168 11.88 23.52 13.65
N ALA A 169 11.30 22.39 13.21
CA ALA A 169 10.70 21.40 14.08
C ALA A 169 11.75 20.48 14.74
N CYS A 170 11.46 20.03 15.97
CA CYS A 170 12.21 18.99 16.66
C CYS A 170 11.60 17.62 16.33
N VAL A 171 12.19 16.91 15.36
CA VAL A 171 11.65 15.63 14.88
C VAL A 171 12.21 14.44 15.65
N THR A 172 11.32 13.67 16.28
CA THR A 172 11.62 12.36 16.88
C THR A 172 11.19 11.27 15.89
N GLU A 173 12.12 10.85 15.04
CA GLU A 173 11.92 9.73 14.13
C GLU A 173 12.17 8.40 14.82
N VAL A 174 11.23 7.47 14.75
CA VAL A 174 11.36 6.13 15.34
C VAL A 174 10.87 5.04 14.41
N ALA A 175 11.59 3.91 14.38
CA ALA A 175 11.15 2.73 13.68
C ALA A 175 9.98 2.09 14.44
N ALA A 176 8.78 2.11 13.82
CA ALA A 176 7.61 1.39 14.31
C ALA A 176 7.52 -0.03 13.73
N TYR A 177 8.12 -0.26 12.58
CA TYR A 177 8.17 -1.56 11.91
C TYR A 177 9.35 -1.65 10.94
N ARG A 178 9.61 -2.85 10.46
CA ARG A 178 10.51 -3.10 9.32
C ARG A 178 9.78 -3.91 8.26
N THR A 179 10.24 -3.78 7.03
CA THR A 179 9.72 -4.54 5.89
C THR A 179 10.76 -5.57 5.50
N ARG A 180 10.41 -6.86 5.58
CA ARG A 180 11.24 -7.97 5.10
C ARG A 180 10.71 -8.50 3.78
N ALA A 181 11.61 -8.93 2.89
CA ALA A 181 11.20 -9.68 1.71
C ALA A 181 10.62 -11.04 2.15
N ALA A 182 9.44 -11.37 1.65
CA ALA A 182 8.81 -12.67 1.83
C ALA A 182 9.18 -13.56 0.65
N THR A 183 10.05 -14.54 0.86
CA THR A 183 10.61 -15.39 -0.20
C THR A 183 9.96 -16.76 -0.27
N GLU A 184 9.08 -17.07 0.66
CA GLU A 184 8.44 -18.38 0.84
C GLU A 184 7.67 -18.86 -0.41
N HIS A 185 7.14 -17.90 -1.18
CA HIS A 185 6.33 -18.17 -2.37
C HIS A 185 7.08 -17.97 -3.69
N ALA A 186 8.39 -17.67 -3.65
CA ALA A 186 9.16 -17.30 -4.84
C ALA A 186 9.19 -18.41 -5.91
N ALA A 187 9.29 -19.68 -5.52
CA ALA A 187 9.32 -20.80 -6.46
C ALA A 187 8.00 -20.95 -7.22
N GLY A 188 6.87 -20.99 -6.52
CA GLY A 188 5.55 -21.10 -7.14
C GLY A 188 5.18 -19.87 -7.96
N LEU A 189 5.62 -18.68 -7.54
CA LEU A 189 5.44 -17.45 -8.31
C LEU A 189 6.24 -17.49 -9.63
N ARG A 190 7.49 -17.95 -9.58
CA ARG A 190 8.32 -18.10 -10.79
C ARG A 190 7.68 -19.04 -11.80
N GLU A 191 7.17 -20.19 -11.33
CA GLU A 191 6.46 -21.15 -12.16
C GLU A 191 5.20 -20.52 -12.79
N ALA A 192 4.36 -19.88 -12.00
CA ALA A 192 3.15 -19.23 -12.48
C ALA A 192 3.41 -18.17 -13.56
N LEU A 193 4.47 -17.37 -13.39
CA LEU A 193 4.89 -16.38 -14.39
C LEU A 193 5.48 -17.03 -15.64
N ALA A 194 6.30 -18.07 -15.49
CA ALA A 194 6.92 -18.79 -16.61
C ALA A 194 5.89 -19.50 -17.49
N GLU A 195 4.82 -20.00 -16.90
CA GLU A 195 3.70 -20.66 -17.58
C GLU A 195 2.65 -19.68 -18.15
N GLY A 196 2.83 -18.36 -17.96
CA GLY A 196 1.89 -17.35 -18.45
C GLY A 196 0.55 -17.37 -17.73
N ARG A 197 0.50 -17.88 -16.48
CA ARG A 197 -0.73 -17.95 -15.66
C ARG A 197 -1.09 -16.62 -14.98
N VAL A 198 -0.33 -15.55 -15.20
CA VAL A 198 -0.56 -14.24 -14.58
C VAL A 198 -0.77 -13.20 -15.66
N ASP A 199 -1.92 -12.52 -15.65
CA ASP A 199 -2.23 -11.43 -16.59
C ASP A 199 -1.80 -10.06 -16.06
N VAL A 200 -1.90 -9.84 -14.75
CA VAL A 200 -1.61 -8.55 -14.12
C VAL A 200 -0.78 -8.75 -12.87
N VAL A 201 0.26 -7.94 -12.69
CA VAL A 201 0.95 -7.79 -11.41
C VAL A 201 0.66 -6.41 -10.83
N THR A 202 0.33 -6.36 -9.53
CA THR A 202 -0.05 -5.12 -8.85
C THR A 202 0.96 -4.72 -7.78
N PHE A 203 1.34 -3.44 -7.75
CA PHE A 203 2.24 -2.87 -6.76
C PHE A 203 1.59 -1.70 -6.03
N THR A 204 1.52 -1.79 -4.71
CA THR A 204 0.92 -0.78 -3.85
C THR A 204 1.93 0.04 -3.05
N SER A 205 3.23 -0.19 -3.29
CA SER A 205 4.32 0.60 -2.70
C SER A 205 5.64 0.32 -3.42
N SER A 206 6.60 1.24 -3.27
CA SER A 206 7.98 1.03 -3.75
C SER A 206 8.68 -0.16 -3.09
N SER A 207 8.34 -0.50 -1.85
CA SER A 207 8.89 -1.68 -1.16
C SER A 207 8.40 -2.99 -1.80
N THR A 208 7.12 -3.08 -2.17
CA THR A 208 6.61 -4.28 -2.87
C THR A 208 7.27 -4.47 -4.23
N VAL A 209 7.54 -3.39 -4.98
CA VAL A 209 8.31 -3.44 -6.24
C VAL A 209 9.71 -3.98 -5.98
N ARG A 210 10.45 -3.38 -5.04
CA ARG A 210 11.83 -3.79 -4.74
C ARG A 210 11.90 -5.25 -4.31
N SER A 211 11.00 -5.66 -3.42
CA SER A 211 10.97 -7.03 -2.91
C SER A 211 10.57 -8.03 -3.98
N PHE A 212 9.61 -7.70 -4.84
CA PHE A 212 9.24 -8.53 -5.98
C PHE A 212 10.44 -8.71 -6.93
N CYS A 213 11.10 -7.63 -7.33
CA CYS A 213 12.27 -7.70 -8.20
C CYS A 213 13.43 -8.50 -7.58
N ALA A 214 13.58 -8.47 -6.25
CA ALA A 214 14.62 -9.22 -5.54
C ALA A 214 14.39 -10.74 -5.52
N LEU A 215 13.17 -11.21 -5.82
CA LEU A 215 12.88 -12.65 -5.94
C LEU A 215 13.44 -13.26 -7.22
N PHE A 216 13.81 -12.43 -8.20
CA PHE A 216 14.24 -12.84 -9.53
C PHE A 216 15.57 -12.20 -9.89
N GLY A 217 16.34 -12.87 -10.75
CA GLY A 217 17.53 -12.27 -11.37
C GLY A 217 17.14 -11.14 -12.34
N SER A 218 17.94 -10.09 -12.41
CA SER A 218 17.69 -8.95 -13.29
C SER A 218 17.51 -9.32 -14.77
N ALA A 219 18.19 -10.36 -15.24
CA ALA A 219 18.05 -10.89 -16.60
C ALA A 219 16.80 -11.77 -16.82
N GLU A 220 16.25 -12.35 -15.76
CA GLU A 220 15.10 -13.25 -15.77
C GLU A 220 13.77 -12.47 -15.81
N LEU A 221 13.68 -11.40 -15.05
CA LEU A 221 12.46 -10.64 -14.80
C LEU A 221 11.77 -10.12 -16.08
N PRO A 222 12.45 -9.52 -17.07
CA PRO A 222 11.79 -9.06 -18.30
C PRO A 222 11.19 -10.21 -19.13
N ARG A 223 11.75 -11.40 -19.03
CA ARG A 223 11.22 -12.59 -19.72
C ARG A 223 9.99 -13.12 -19.01
N LEU A 224 10.01 -13.20 -17.68
CA LEU A 224 8.88 -13.68 -16.88
C LEU A 224 7.66 -12.77 -16.97
N LEU A 225 7.85 -11.46 -17.14
CA LEU A 225 6.78 -10.48 -17.25
C LEU A 225 6.36 -10.16 -18.69
N ARG A 226 6.80 -10.96 -19.66
CA ARG A 226 6.37 -10.76 -21.05
C ARG A 226 4.86 -11.03 -21.18
N GLY A 227 4.10 -10.01 -21.60
CA GLY A 227 2.64 -10.10 -21.71
C GLY A 227 1.89 -9.87 -20.40
N VAL A 228 2.61 -9.62 -19.30
CA VAL A 228 1.97 -9.30 -18.01
C VAL A 228 1.82 -7.78 -17.88
N THR A 229 0.61 -7.33 -17.58
CA THR A 229 0.32 -5.92 -17.32
C THR A 229 0.79 -5.53 -15.92
N VAL A 230 1.54 -4.42 -15.81
CA VAL A 230 2.00 -3.89 -14.53
C VAL A 230 1.09 -2.75 -14.08
N ALA A 231 0.52 -2.86 -12.89
CA ALA A 231 -0.35 -1.87 -12.28
C ALA A 231 0.28 -1.32 -10.98
N CYS A 232 0.47 0.00 -10.90
CA CYS A 232 1.04 0.68 -9.75
C CYS A 232 0.02 1.62 -9.12
N ILE A 233 -0.01 1.70 -7.78
CA ILE A 233 -0.97 2.52 -7.05
C ILE A 233 -0.78 4.04 -7.26
N GLY A 234 0.43 4.47 -7.63
CA GLY A 234 0.72 5.89 -7.79
C GLY A 234 2.10 6.15 -8.40
N PRO A 235 2.45 7.44 -8.63
CA PRO A 235 3.61 7.85 -9.41
C PRO A 235 4.95 7.42 -8.78
N ILE A 236 5.09 7.44 -7.47
CA ILE A 236 6.32 7.02 -6.78
C ILE A 236 6.56 5.53 -6.93
N THR A 237 5.48 4.72 -6.86
CA THR A 237 5.56 3.27 -7.07
C THR A 237 5.89 2.97 -8.53
N ARG A 238 5.26 3.69 -9.47
CA ARG A 238 5.55 3.64 -10.91
C ARG A 238 7.03 3.95 -11.19
N ALA A 239 7.53 5.09 -10.71
CA ALA A 239 8.94 5.46 -10.91
C ALA A 239 9.91 4.41 -10.37
N THR A 240 9.57 3.75 -9.25
CA THR A 240 10.35 2.64 -8.70
C THR A 240 10.30 1.41 -9.62
N ALA A 241 9.14 1.08 -10.18
CA ALA A 241 8.98 -0.04 -11.11
C ALA A 241 9.76 0.21 -12.41
N GLU A 242 9.60 1.38 -13.02
CA GLU A 242 10.28 1.78 -14.24
C GLU A 242 11.82 1.81 -14.06
N GLY A 243 12.30 2.32 -12.92
CA GLY A 243 13.72 2.27 -12.55
C GLY A 243 14.28 0.86 -12.33
N ARG A 244 13.41 -0.15 -12.28
CA ARG A 244 13.77 -1.59 -12.26
C ARG A 244 13.49 -2.29 -13.58
N GLY A 245 13.18 -1.54 -14.64
CA GLY A 245 12.91 -2.07 -15.98
C GLY A 245 11.50 -2.64 -16.17
N LEU A 246 10.56 -2.36 -15.27
CA LEU A 246 9.16 -2.76 -15.38
C LEU A 246 8.35 -1.63 -16.02
N ALA A 247 7.92 -1.80 -17.27
CA ALA A 247 7.02 -0.85 -17.90
C ALA A 247 5.65 -0.89 -17.19
N THR A 248 5.15 0.26 -16.72
CA THR A 248 3.88 0.37 -16.01
C THR A 248 2.78 0.82 -16.97
N GLN A 249 1.73 0.03 -17.11
CA GLN A 249 0.57 0.32 -17.98
C GLN A 249 -0.59 0.97 -17.25
N ILE A 250 -0.76 0.69 -15.94
CA ILE A 250 -1.90 1.16 -15.15
C ILE A 250 -1.42 1.95 -13.94
N VAL A 251 -1.88 3.20 -13.84
CA VAL A 251 -1.75 4.06 -12.66
C VAL A 251 -3.06 4.82 -12.51
N PRO A 252 -3.78 4.71 -11.39
CA PRO A 252 -5.00 5.47 -11.16
C PRO A 252 -4.71 6.96 -10.92
N GLU A 253 -5.73 7.80 -11.08
CA GLU A 253 -5.66 9.23 -10.74
C GLU A 253 -5.61 9.44 -9.22
N ASP A 254 -6.44 8.69 -8.48
CA ASP A 254 -6.42 8.66 -7.02
C ASP A 254 -5.57 7.47 -6.52
N TYR A 255 -4.62 7.72 -5.62
CA TYR A 255 -3.66 6.73 -5.15
C TYR A 255 -4.23 5.85 -4.02
N THR A 256 -5.40 5.26 -4.28
CA THR A 256 -6.15 4.42 -3.34
C THR A 256 -6.37 3.02 -3.89
N ILE A 257 -6.60 2.04 -3.01
CA ILE A 257 -6.90 0.66 -3.41
C ILE A 257 -8.17 0.56 -4.27
N PRO A 258 -9.29 1.23 -3.92
CA PRO A 258 -10.47 1.21 -4.79
C PRO A 258 -10.23 1.83 -6.16
N ALA A 259 -9.44 2.90 -6.24
CA ALA A 259 -9.12 3.54 -7.52
C ALA A 259 -8.23 2.64 -8.40
N LEU A 260 -7.24 1.96 -7.80
CA LEU A 260 -6.42 0.98 -8.51
C LEU A 260 -7.26 -0.18 -9.06
N ALA A 261 -8.18 -0.72 -8.25
CA ALA A 261 -9.09 -1.77 -8.71
C ALA A 261 -9.94 -1.29 -9.90
N ARG A 262 -10.53 -0.09 -9.82
CA ARG A 262 -11.29 0.50 -10.93
C ARG A 262 -10.43 0.71 -12.18
N ALA A 263 -9.20 1.20 -12.04
CA ALA A 263 -8.30 1.40 -13.17
C ALA A 263 -7.96 0.09 -13.88
N ILE A 264 -7.77 -1.01 -13.14
CA ILE A 264 -7.57 -2.34 -13.70
C ILE A 264 -8.82 -2.79 -14.45
N VAL A 265 -10.00 -2.66 -13.85
CA VAL A 265 -11.28 -2.99 -14.50
C VAL A 265 -11.46 -2.21 -15.81
N THR A 266 -11.23 -0.90 -15.78
CA THR A 266 -11.34 -0.03 -16.96
C THR A 266 -10.35 -0.41 -18.07
N HIS A 267 -9.13 -0.86 -17.71
CA HIS A 267 -8.11 -1.26 -18.68
C HIS A 267 -8.52 -2.51 -19.49
N PHE A 268 -9.26 -3.42 -18.86
CA PHE A 268 -9.70 -4.67 -19.48
C PHE A 268 -11.19 -4.66 -19.91
N ASP A 269 -11.87 -3.52 -19.79
CA ASP A 269 -13.27 -3.39 -20.19
C ASP A 269 -13.38 -3.40 -21.73
N PRO A 270 -13.99 -4.42 -22.34
CA PRO A 270 -14.13 -4.54 -23.79
C PRO A 270 -14.97 -3.42 -24.42
N ALA A 271 -15.79 -2.71 -23.63
CA ALA A 271 -16.59 -1.58 -24.13
C ALA A 271 -15.76 -0.32 -24.42
N ARG A 272 -14.45 -0.31 -24.11
CA ARG A 272 -13.52 0.81 -24.33
C ARG A 272 -12.36 0.50 -25.28
N SER A 273 -12.36 -0.69 -25.89
CA SER A 273 -11.36 -1.13 -26.88
C SER A 273 -11.79 -0.81 -28.31
#